data_92675c6f76ef10078fa799b88267b23b
#
_entry.id   92675c6f76ef10078fa799b88267b23b
#
_cell.length_a   1.000
_cell.length_b   1.000
_cell.length_c   1.000
_cell.angle_alpha   90.00
_cell.angle_beta   90.00
_cell.angle_gamma   90.00
#
_symmetry.space_group_name_H-M   'P 1'
#
loop_
_entity.id
_entity.type
_entity.pdbx_description
1 polymer ?
#
loop_
_entity_poly.entity_id
_entity_poly.type
_entity_poly.pdbx_seq_one_letter_code
_entity_poly.pdbx_strand_id
1 'polypeptide(L)'
;MDFKELLSFEHKNMLELLDLLQQEQTFSVLMAAEKLKVSDKTIHCYIQRFEKKQETFKIEGLCKIYTTTKGIVKYRELCVCGLARFRQKFCYFIPEFYILRCLIEERINYAQLTQVLGLQESTLRKKLSNIRRWLVNFDIIVRQKHYDLTGNEWQIRQLILCFYLFFQESCLDRKSV
;
A
#
# COMPACT_ATOMS: atom_id res chain seq x y z
N MET A 1 -12.89 -5.91 -6.45
CA MET A 1 -11.62 -5.41 -7.02
C MET A 1 -10.49 -5.70 -6.03
N ASP A 2 -9.49 -6.48 -6.42
CA ASP A 2 -8.31 -6.69 -5.56
C ASP A 2 -7.20 -5.69 -5.92
N PHE A 3 -7.04 -4.66 -5.09
CA PHE A 3 -6.02 -3.62 -5.29
C PHE A 3 -4.59 -4.13 -5.09
N LYS A 4 -4.40 -5.28 -4.41
CA LYS A 4 -3.07 -5.87 -4.25
C LYS A 4 -2.48 -6.39 -5.55
N GLU A 5 -3.31 -6.64 -6.58
CA GLU A 5 -2.86 -7.03 -7.93
C GLU A 5 -2.08 -5.91 -8.65
N LEU A 6 -2.32 -4.65 -8.27
CA LEU A 6 -1.60 -3.51 -8.82
C LEU A 6 -0.16 -3.40 -8.31
N LEU A 7 0.10 -3.98 -7.15
CA LEU A 7 1.34 -3.76 -6.44
C LEU A 7 2.50 -4.55 -7.04
N SER A 8 3.70 -3.98 -6.93
CA SER A 8 4.93 -4.75 -7.11
C SER A 8 4.99 -5.88 -6.07
N PHE A 9 5.70 -6.96 -6.39
CA PHE A 9 5.90 -8.08 -5.47
C PHE A 9 6.38 -7.63 -4.08
N GLU A 10 7.30 -6.69 -4.04
CA GLU A 10 7.81 -6.12 -2.80
C GLU A 10 6.72 -5.40 -1.99
N HIS A 11 5.99 -4.46 -2.59
CA HIS A 11 4.95 -3.71 -1.91
C HIS A 11 3.79 -4.60 -1.46
N LYS A 12 3.45 -5.61 -2.27
CA LYS A 12 2.44 -6.61 -1.90
C LYS A 12 2.84 -7.35 -0.63
N ASN A 13 4.08 -7.89 -0.58
CA ASN A 13 4.58 -8.61 0.58
C ASN A 13 4.72 -7.72 1.81
N MET A 14 5.16 -6.48 1.65
CA MET A 14 5.22 -5.52 2.77
C MET A 14 3.82 -5.24 3.33
N LEU A 15 2.81 -5.07 2.48
CA LEU A 15 1.44 -4.87 2.92
C LEU A 15 0.89 -6.11 3.62
N GLU A 16 1.13 -7.31 3.07
CA GLU A 16 0.73 -8.57 3.69
C GLU A 16 1.42 -8.79 5.05
N LEU A 17 2.67 -8.35 5.21
CA LEU A 17 3.36 -8.38 6.49
C LEU A 17 2.70 -7.47 7.54
N LEU A 18 2.21 -6.28 7.13
CA LEU A 18 1.43 -5.39 8.00
C LEU A 18 0.06 -5.99 8.35
N ASP A 19 -0.62 -6.61 7.38
CA ASP A 19 -1.90 -7.29 7.60
C ASP A 19 -1.70 -8.47 8.58
N LEU A 20 -0.60 -9.21 8.46
CA LEU A 20 -0.25 -10.28 9.37
C LEU A 20 0.01 -9.77 10.80
N LEU A 21 0.72 -8.64 10.95
CA LEU A 21 0.91 -8.00 12.26
C LEU A 21 -0.42 -7.57 12.90
N GLN A 22 -1.35 -7.11 12.08
CA GLN A 22 -2.66 -6.69 12.57
C GLN A 22 -3.50 -7.87 13.06
N GLN A 23 -3.41 -9.03 12.40
CA GLN A 23 -4.15 -10.23 12.72
C GLN A 23 -3.54 -10.99 13.91
N GLU A 24 -2.25 -11.29 13.86
CA GLU A 24 -1.56 -12.19 14.77
C GLU A 24 -0.87 -11.48 15.95
N GLN A 25 -0.73 -10.15 15.87
CA GLN A 25 0.01 -9.30 16.81
C GLN A 25 1.51 -9.65 16.93
N THR A 26 1.86 -10.93 16.92
CA THR A 26 3.25 -11.44 16.99
C THR A 26 3.40 -12.73 16.17
N PHE A 27 4.53 -12.88 15.48
CA PHE A 27 4.87 -14.10 14.73
C PHE A 27 6.38 -14.25 14.57
N SER A 28 6.84 -15.46 14.22
CA SER A 28 8.25 -15.68 13.92
C SER A 28 8.61 -15.18 12.51
N VAL A 29 9.87 -14.74 12.34
CA VAL A 29 10.41 -14.40 11.02
C VAL A 29 10.26 -15.56 10.04
N LEU A 30 10.51 -16.80 10.51
CA LEU A 30 10.36 -18.01 9.69
C LEU A 30 8.93 -18.19 9.18
N MET A 31 7.93 -18.07 10.06
CA MET A 31 6.51 -18.19 9.68
C MET A 31 6.13 -17.13 8.64
N ALA A 32 6.59 -15.89 8.81
CA ALA A 32 6.33 -14.84 7.83
C ALA A 32 7.03 -15.11 6.50
N ALA A 33 8.27 -15.61 6.54
CA ALA A 33 9.04 -15.95 5.35
C ALA A 33 8.35 -17.07 4.53
N GLU A 34 7.90 -18.12 5.19
CA GLU A 34 7.13 -19.20 4.56
C GLU A 34 5.81 -18.71 3.96
N LYS A 35 5.02 -17.94 4.73
CA LYS A 35 3.72 -17.42 4.31
C LYS A 35 3.84 -16.49 3.11
N LEU A 36 4.85 -15.62 3.09
CA LEU A 36 5.11 -14.66 2.01
C LEU A 36 6.00 -15.23 0.88
N LYS A 37 6.50 -16.46 1.02
CA LYS A 37 7.40 -17.12 0.06
C LYS A 37 8.67 -16.28 -0.24
N VAL A 38 9.28 -15.76 0.81
CA VAL A 38 10.52 -14.97 0.75
C VAL A 38 11.53 -15.50 1.76
N SER A 39 12.78 -15.01 1.69
CA SER A 39 13.81 -15.38 2.68
C SER A 39 13.63 -14.61 3.99
N ASP A 40 14.14 -15.18 5.10
CA ASP A 40 14.21 -14.52 6.40
C ASP A 40 14.89 -13.16 6.32
N LYS A 41 15.99 -13.09 5.54
CA LYS A 41 16.69 -11.84 5.27
C LYS A 41 15.78 -10.79 4.65
N THR A 42 14.86 -11.21 3.77
CA THR A 42 13.90 -10.30 3.13
C THR A 42 12.92 -9.74 4.16
N ILE A 43 12.44 -10.57 5.12
CA ILE A 43 11.57 -10.10 6.21
C ILE A 43 12.29 -9.04 7.05
N HIS A 44 13.54 -9.29 7.45
CA HIS A 44 14.33 -8.29 8.17
C HIS A 44 14.50 -6.99 7.38
N CYS A 45 14.74 -7.10 6.07
CA CYS A 45 14.83 -5.94 5.19
C CYS A 45 13.51 -5.14 5.13
N TYR A 46 12.36 -5.81 5.09
CA TYR A 46 11.06 -5.14 5.12
C TYR A 46 10.82 -4.39 6.44
N ILE A 47 11.21 -4.99 7.58
CA ILE A 47 11.08 -4.34 8.89
C ILE A 47 11.95 -3.08 8.97
N GLN A 48 13.20 -3.15 8.53
CA GLN A 48 14.08 -1.97 8.46
C GLN A 48 13.52 -0.88 7.53
N ARG A 49 12.89 -1.29 6.41
CA ARG A 49 12.24 -0.34 5.50
C ARG A 49 11.01 0.31 6.13
N PHE A 50 10.27 -0.37 6.98
CA PHE A 50 9.18 0.27 7.74
C PHE A 50 9.73 1.34 8.67
N GLU A 51 10.80 1.07 9.42
CA GLU A 51 11.43 2.06 10.28
C GLU A 51 11.87 3.30 9.47
N LYS A 52 12.62 3.09 8.39
CA LYS A 52 13.06 4.18 7.52
C LYS A 52 11.90 4.97 6.90
N LYS A 53 10.81 4.31 6.54
CA LYS A 53 9.62 4.99 6.01
C LYS A 53 8.87 5.77 7.10
N GLN A 54 8.84 5.31 8.35
CA GLN A 54 8.30 6.09 9.46
C GLN A 54 9.03 7.43 9.60
N GLU A 55 10.36 7.44 9.56
CA GLU A 55 11.18 8.65 9.59
C GLU A 55 10.87 9.55 8.38
N THR A 56 10.91 8.98 7.16
CA THR A 56 10.68 9.72 5.92
C THR A 56 9.31 10.40 5.88
N PHE A 57 8.28 9.74 6.39
CA PHE A 57 6.90 10.25 6.36
C PHE A 57 6.52 11.02 7.62
N LYS A 58 7.45 11.18 8.57
CA LYS A 58 7.23 11.84 9.87
C LYS A 58 6.03 11.24 10.61
N ILE A 59 6.01 9.90 10.70
CA ILE A 59 4.93 9.13 11.33
C ILE A 59 5.45 8.22 12.46
N GLU A 60 6.61 8.53 13.03
CA GLU A 60 7.28 7.75 14.08
C GLU A 60 6.42 7.60 15.34
N GLY A 61 5.51 8.54 15.57
CA GLY A 61 4.58 8.51 16.71
C GLY A 61 3.40 7.54 16.57
N LEU A 62 3.31 6.73 15.50
CA LEU A 62 2.17 5.82 15.30
C LEU A 62 2.41 4.45 15.94
N CYS A 63 3.45 3.75 15.53
CA CYS A 63 3.82 2.45 16.06
C CYS A 63 5.31 2.18 15.83
N LYS A 64 5.88 1.24 16.58
CA LYS A 64 7.24 0.73 16.36
C LYS A 64 7.15 -0.75 16.01
N ILE A 65 7.60 -1.14 14.81
CA ILE A 65 7.70 -2.53 14.36
C ILE A 65 9.14 -2.96 14.54
N TYR A 66 9.39 -4.11 15.15
CA TYR A 66 10.75 -4.58 15.44
C TYR A 66 10.83 -6.10 15.52
N THR A 67 12.04 -6.63 15.39
CA THR A 67 12.33 -8.05 15.62
C THR A 67 13.08 -8.23 16.92
N THR A 68 12.67 -9.20 17.73
CA THR A 68 13.39 -9.58 18.97
C THR A 68 14.63 -10.41 18.62
N THR A 69 15.53 -10.58 19.59
CA THR A 69 16.72 -11.46 19.47
C THR A 69 16.36 -12.93 19.18
N LYS A 70 15.14 -13.36 19.51
CA LYS A 70 14.62 -14.71 19.23
C LYS A 70 13.95 -14.83 17.86
N GLY A 71 14.10 -13.83 16.97
CA GLY A 71 13.48 -13.85 15.64
C GLY A 71 11.95 -13.70 15.64
N ILE A 72 11.37 -13.10 16.68
CA ILE A 72 9.93 -12.82 16.76
C ILE A 72 9.69 -11.38 16.29
N VAL A 73 8.83 -11.21 15.29
CA VAL A 73 8.35 -9.91 14.82
C VAL A 73 7.22 -9.46 15.73
N LYS A 74 7.31 -8.23 16.20
CA LYS A 74 6.34 -7.57 17.08
C LYS A 74 6.15 -6.13 16.69
N TYR A 75 5.06 -5.56 17.16
CA TYR A 75 4.90 -4.11 17.15
C TYR A 75 4.48 -3.58 18.51
N ARG A 76 4.77 -2.31 18.75
CA ARG A 76 4.29 -1.55 19.90
C ARG A 76 3.53 -0.34 19.38
N GLU A 77 2.28 -0.20 19.76
CA GLU A 77 1.51 1.01 19.47
C GLU A 77 2.01 2.17 20.34
N LEU A 78 2.22 3.31 19.73
CA LEU A 78 2.62 4.54 20.38
C LEU A 78 1.43 5.53 20.50
N CYS A 79 0.36 5.25 19.75
CA CYS A 79 -0.92 5.96 19.85
C CYS A 79 -2.08 5.00 19.54
N VAL A 80 -3.31 5.46 19.79
CA VAL A 80 -4.53 4.68 19.49
C VAL A 80 -4.58 4.31 18.00
N CYS A 81 -4.76 3.02 17.70
CA CYS A 81 -4.76 2.46 16.36
C CYS A 81 -3.48 2.76 15.56
N GLY A 82 -2.32 2.81 16.24
CA GLY A 82 -1.05 3.21 15.65
C GLY A 82 -0.65 2.36 14.45
N LEU A 83 -0.77 1.03 14.52
CA LEU A 83 -0.45 0.12 13.40
C LEU A 83 -1.40 0.34 12.22
N ALA A 84 -2.71 0.46 12.46
CA ALA A 84 -3.70 0.69 11.42
C ALA A 84 -3.47 2.03 10.70
N ARG A 85 -3.16 3.08 11.47
CA ARG A 85 -2.79 4.39 10.90
C ARG A 85 -1.49 4.33 10.10
N PHE A 86 -0.50 3.57 10.59
CA PHE A 86 0.74 3.36 9.86
C PHE A 86 0.48 2.64 8.54
N ARG A 87 -0.29 1.54 8.54
CA ARG A 87 -0.70 0.82 7.34
C ARG A 87 -1.37 1.76 6.33
N GLN A 88 -2.34 2.56 6.78
CA GLN A 88 -3.03 3.53 5.94
C GLN A 88 -2.04 4.53 5.30
N LYS A 89 -1.18 5.15 6.10
CA LYS A 89 -0.15 6.07 5.62
C LYS A 89 0.81 5.39 4.65
N PHE A 90 1.26 4.19 4.99
CA PHE A 90 2.12 3.39 4.12
C PHE A 90 1.49 3.17 2.74
N CYS A 91 0.20 2.78 2.68
CA CYS A 91 -0.53 2.61 1.43
C CYS A 91 -0.57 3.92 0.60
N TYR A 92 -0.79 5.08 1.23
CA TYR A 92 -0.82 6.36 0.53
C TYR A 92 0.48 6.68 -0.22
N PHE A 93 1.61 6.14 0.24
CA PHE A 93 2.93 6.38 -0.36
C PHE A 93 3.39 5.26 -1.30
N ILE A 94 2.59 4.20 -1.48
CA ILE A 94 2.85 3.21 -2.51
C ILE A 94 2.59 3.86 -3.88
N PRO A 95 3.57 3.86 -4.80
CA PRO A 95 3.47 4.60 -6.06
C PRO A 95 2.22 4.23 -6.89
N GLU A 96 1.86 2.95 -6.93
CA GLU A 96 0.71 2.46 -7.68
C GLU A 96 -0.59 3.06 -7.13
N PHE A 97 -0.75 3.09 -5.82
CA PHE A 97 -1.93 3.66 -5.16
C PHE A 97 -1.96 5.18 -5.26
N TYR A 98 -0.80 5.83 -5.16
CA TYR A 98 -0.71 7.27 -5.35
C TYR A 98 -1.15 7.68 -6.76
N ILE A 99 -0.68 6.97 -7.78
CA ILE A 99 -1.05 7.21 -9.18
C ILE A 99 -2.56 6.97 -9.38
N LEU A 100 -3.08 5.84 -8.87
CA LEU A 100 -4.51 5.53 -8.98
C LEU A 100 -5.37 6.60 -8.31
N ARG A 101 -4.97 7.09 -7.15
CA ARG A 101 -5.64 8.21 -6.47
C ARG A 101 -5.66 9.46 -7.33
N CYS A 102 -4.52 9.83 -7.92
CA CYS A 102 -4.46 11.00 -8.82
C CYS A 102 -5.35 10.82 -10.04
N LEU A 103 -5.51 9.60 -10.58
CA LEU A 103 -6.47 9.30 -11.65
C LEU A 103 -7.91 9.49 -11.19
N ILE A 104 -8.26 9.02 -9.99
CA ILE A 104 -9.60 9.15 -9.40
C ILE A 104 -9.94 10.62 -9.11
N GLU A 105 -8.97 11.40 -8.65
CA GLU A 105 -9.13 12.81 -8.30
C GLU A 105 -8.95 13.76 -9.50
N GLU A 106 -8.72 13.22 -10.71
CA GLU A 106 -8.47 13.97 -11.95
C GLU A 106 -7.31 14.99 -11.84
N ARG A 107 -6.31 14.67 -10.99
CA ARG A 107 -5.18 15.57 -10.65
C ARG A 107 -3.86 15.05 -11.19
N ILE A 108 -3.81 14.57 -12.42
CA ILE A 108 -2.55 14.10 -12.99
C ILE A 108 -1.79 15.24 -13.68
N ASN A 109 -0.66 15.59 -13.07
CA ASN A 109 0.43 16.28 -13.74
C ASN A 109 1.66 15.35 -13.75
N TYR A 110 2.11 14.95 -14.93
CA TYR A 110 3.19 13.99 -15.12
C TYR A 110 4.51 14.42 -14.45
N ALA A 111 4.87 15.70 -14.59
CA ALA A 111 6.07 16.27 -13.99
C ALA A 111 6.00 16.26 -12.45
N GLN A 112 4.84 16.58 -11.90
CA GLN A 112 4.62 16.53 -10.45
C GLN A 112 4.68 15.10 -9.91
N LEU A 113 4.13 14.11 -10.63
CA LEU A 113 4.19 12.72 -10.23
C LEU A 113 5.62 12.18 -10.16
N THR A 114 6.46 12.50 -11.14
CA THR A 114 7.88 12.10 -11.12
C THR A 114 8.61 12.71 -9.94
N GLN A 115 8.36 13.99 -9.65
CA GLN A 115 8.97 14.69 -8.53
C GLN A 115 8.50 14.16 -7.18
N VAL A 116 7.19 14.02 -6.97
CA VAL A 116 6.62 13.57 -5.69
C VAL A 116 6.98 12.12 -5.38
N LEU A 117 6.96 11.25 -6.39
CA LEU A 117 7.28 9.83 -6.22
C LEU A 117 8.77 9.53 -6.29
N GLY A 118 9.62 10.47 -6.71
CA GLY A 118 11.05 10.25 -6.93
C GLY A 118 11.33 9.17 -7.99
N LEU A 119 10.42 9.00 -8.96
CA LEU A 119 10.52 7.97 -9.99
C LEU A 119 11.04 8.53 -11.30
N GLN A 120 11.83 7.72 -12.02
CA GLN A 120 12.16 8.02 -13.41
C GLN A 120 10.91 7.92 -14.28
N GLU A 121 10.85 8.73 -15.33
CA GLU A 121 9.70 8.80 -16.26
C GLU A 121 9.35 7.44 -16.88
N SER A 122 10.36 6.65 -17.26
CA SER A 122 10.17 5.30 -17.80
C SER A 122 9.49 4.36 -16.80
N THR A 123 9.83 4.46 -15.52
CA THR A 123 9.21 3.68 -14.44
C THR A 123 7.77 4.12 -14.21
N LEU A 124 7.51 5.43 -14.20
CA LEU A 124 6.16 5.97 -14.08
C LEU A 124 5.25 5.50 -15.24
N ARG A 125 5.77 5.54 -16.49
CA ARG A 125 5.04 5.03 -17.66
C ARG A 125 4.68 3.55 -17.53
N LYS A 126 5.61 2.71 -17.05
CA LYS A 126 5.34 1.27 -16.79
C LYS A 126 4.24 1.08 -15.77
N LYS A 127 4.29 1.82 -14.64
CA LYS A 127 3.27 1.74 -13.59
C LYS A 127 1.89 2.19 -14.11
N LEU A 128 1.82 3.29 -14.83
CA LEU A 128 0.59 3.75 -15.48
C LEU A 128 0.04 2.73 -16.49
N SER A 129 0.91 2.10 -17.28
CA SER A 129 0.49 1.03 -18.20
C SER A 129 -0.11 -0.17 -17.46
N ASN A 130 0.47 -0.57 -16.34
CA ASN A 130 -0.06 -1.66 -15.52
C ASN A 130 -1.42 -1.30 -14.90
N ILE A 131 -1.57 -0.08 -14.38
CA ILE A 131 -2.84 0.42 -13.83
C ILE A 131 -3.90 0.44 -14.92
N ARG A 132 -3.61 0.95 -16.12
CA ARG A 132 -4.52 0.94 -17.25
C ARG A 132 -4.99 -0.47 -17.61
N ARG A 133 -4.05 -1.42 -17.70
CA ARG A 133 -4.36 -2.82 -18.01
C ARG A 133 -5.26 -3.44 -16.94
N TRP A 134 -5.01 -3.15 -15.68
CA TRP A 134 -5.83 -3.62 -14.57
C TRP A 134 -7.25 -3.02 -14.61
N LEU A 135 -7.38 -1.71 -14.90
CA LEU A 135 -8.67 -1.03 -15.00
C LEU A 135 -9.55 -1.56 -16.14
N VAL A 136 -8.95 -2.01 -17.25
CA VAL A 136 -9.68 -2.60 -18.38
C VAL A 136 -10.45 -3.85 -17.95
N ASN A 137 -9.98 -4.61 -16.95
CA ASN A 137 -10.71 -5.77 -16.42
C ASN A 137 -12.05 -5.39 -15.76
N PHE A 138 -12.27 -4.10 -15.51
CA PHE A 138 -13.49 -3.54 -14.91
C PHE A 138 -14.23 -2.61 -15.89
N ASP A 139 -13.96 -2.71 -17.19
CA ASP A 139 -14.52 -1.84 -18.22
C ASP A 139 -14.25 -0.34 -17.99
N ILE A 140 -13.12 -0.01 -17.34
CA ILE A 140 -12.67 1.35 -17.08
C ILE A 140 -11.45 1.63 -17.96
N ILE A 141 -11.50 2.75 -18.70
CA ILE A 141 -10.44 3.19 -19.60
C ILE A 141 -9.89 4.53 -19.11
N VAL A 142 -8.57 4.68 -19.12
CA VAL A 142 -7.89 5.95 -18.86
C VAL A 142 -7.58 6.63 -20.17
N ARG A 143 -8.21 7.78 -20.46
CA ARG A 143 -7.93 8.59 -21.67
C ARG A 143 -6.51 9.14 -21.60
N GLN A 144 -5.77 9.02 -22.71
CA GLN A 144 -4.35 9.41 -22.71
C GLN A 144 -4.14 10.93 -22.63
N LYS A 145 -5.05 11.73 -23.19
CA LYS A 145 -4.89 13.18 -23.29
C LYS A 145 -5.12 13.91 -21.96
N HIS A 146 -6.08 13.46 -21.18
CA HIS A 146 -6.50 14.14 -19.94
C HIS A 146 -6.31 13.27 -18.69
N TYR A 147 -5.95 11.99 -18.86
CA TYR A 147 -5.82 11.01 -17.77
C TYR A 147 -7.11 10.83 -16.94
N ASP A 148 -8.26 11.15 -17.53
CA ASP A 148 -9.57 10.94 -16.93
C ASP A 148 -10.03 9.48 -17.08
N LEU A 149 -10.83 9.03 -16.11
CA LEU A 149 -11.46 7.71 -16.13
C LEU A 149 -12.73 7.77 -16.98
N THR A 150 -12.86 6.85 -17.92
CA THR A 150 -14.06 6.71 -18.77
C THR A 150 -14.48 5.25 -18.86
N GLY A 151 -15.75 5.01 -19.13
CA GLY A 151 -16.33 3.67 -19.22
C GLY A 151 -17.68 3.61 -18.56
N ASN A 152 -18.02 2.45 -18.00
CA ASN A 152 -19.27 2.30 -17.25
C ASN A 152 -19.25 3.11 -15.97
N GLU A 153 -20.17 4.06 -15.82
CA GLU A 153 -20.24 4.97 -14.66
C GLU A 153 -20.40 4.20 -13.33
N TRP A 154 -21.15 3.11 -13.32
CA TRP A 154 -21.31 2.26 -12.14
C TRP A 154 -19.98 1.65 -11.71
N GLN A 155 -19.19 1.14 -12.63
CA GLN A 155 -17.88 0.57 -12.36
C GLN A 155 -16.90 1.63 -11.85
N ILE A 156 -16.95 2.85 -12.38
CA ILE A 156 -16.12 3.96 -11.90
C ILE A 156 -16.50 4.33 -10.47
N ARG A 157 -17.79 4.46 -10.17
CA ARG A 157 -18.27 4.73 -8.80
C ARG A 157 -17.87 3.61 -7.83
N GLN A 158 -17.99 2.37 -8.27
CA GLN A 158 -17.59 1.21 -7.47
C GLN A 158 -16.07 1.20 -7.23
N LEU A 159 -15.25 1.51 -8.23
CA LEU A 159 -13.80 1.68 -8.08
C LEU A 159 -13.47 2.71 -7.00
N ILE A 160 -14.09 3.89 -7.09
CA ILE A 160 -13.87 4.99 -6.14
C ILE A 160 -14.24 4.56 -4.72
N LEU A 161 -15.42 3.98 -4.54
CA LEU A 161 -15.89 3.50 -3.24
C LEU A 161 -14.96 2.44 -2.66
N CYS A 162 -14.64 1.39 -3.44
CA CYS A 162 -13.77 0.31 -3.00
C CYS A 162 -12.36 0.81 -2.69
N PHE A 163 -11.84 1.78 -3.48
CA PHE A 163 -10.54 2.40 -3.23
C PHE A 163 -10.50 3.08 -1.87
N TYR A 164 -11.46 3.95 -1.57
CA TYR A 164 -11.49 4.63 -0.28
C TYR A 164 -11.77 3.69 0.89
N LEU A 165 -12.64 2.69 0.73
CA LEU A 165 -12.85 1.67 1.76
C LEU A 165 -11.58 0.87 2.05
N PHE A 166 -10.83 0.47 1.04
CA PHE A 166 -9.56 -0.24 1.21
C PHE A 166 -8.58 0.50 2.14
N PHE A 167 -8.60 1.84 2.12
CA PHE A 167 -7.79 2.66 3.03
C PHE A 167 -8.42 2.84 4.41
N GLN A 168 -9.75 2.70 4.55
CA GLN A 168 -10.47 2.90 5.82
C GLN A 168 -10.60 1.63 6.66
N GLU A 169 -10.65 0.44 6.06
CA GLU A 169 -10.85 -0.85 6.75
C GLU A 169 -9.87 -1.10 7.90
N SER A 170 -8.70 -0.49 7.86
CA SER A 170 -7.70 -0.62 8.92
C SER A 170 -8.09 0.01 10.27
N CYS A 171 -9.15 0.83 10.35
CA CYS A 171 -9.58 1.50 11.58
C CYS A 171 -10.86 0.90 12.20
N LEU A 172 -11.65 0.12 11.45
CA LEU A 172 -12.98 -0.32 11.87
C LEU A 172 -13.00 -1.66 12.62
N ASP A 173 -12.03 -2.54 12.41
CA ASP A 173 -12.07 -3.93 12.91
C ASP A 173 -11.83 -4.10 14.42
N ARG A 174 -11.60 -3.05 15.21
CA ARG A 174 -11.33 -3.16 16.65
C ARG A 174 -12.47 -2.71 17.57
N LYS A 175 -13.67 -2.45 17.04
CA LYS A 175 -14.82 -2.04 17.88
C LYS A 175 -15.89 -3.11 18.06
N SER A 176 -15.60 -4.36 17.68
CA SER A 176 -16.56 -5.47 17.80
C SER A 176 -15.93 -6.60 18.60
N VAL A 177 -15.68 -6.40 19.89
CA VAL A 177 -15.74 -7.42 20.97
C VAL A 177 -15.97 -6.72 22.29
#